data_60dead101f87bcfc4071122d285fa0ff
#
_entry.id   60dead101f87bcfc4071122d285fa0ff
#
_cell.length_a   1.000
_cell.length_b   1.000
_cell.length_c   1.000
_cell.angle_alpha   90.00
_cell.angle_beta   90.00
_cell.angle_gamma   90.00
#
_symmetry.space_group_name_H-M   'P 1'
#
loop_
_entity.id
_entity.type
_entity.pdbx_description
1 polymer ?
#
loop_
_entity_poly.entity_id
_entity_poly.type
_entity_poly.pdbx_seq_one_letter_code
_entity_poly.pdbx_strand_id
1 'polypeptide(L)'
;MYQPAAPSPHLTADLFSVLLLCLADGNLLVFTAHVDSVLTSKEPLGAFCSPEEVKATADTELPDLYPAKYTLELESRNIYKMDELYPMPRTSGNQHPHTLHVTHPYDYFWFPQQKLARAILACFTFAAARARQLYGADTVTPPEPVAVQCTFSDVKSFGFLAYQLNTLDLREDNGIKNQVWVDGPYDLYESCNHETGLEGFSPIAFQRFLALYKNGLAA
;
A
#
# COMPACT_ATOMS: atom_id res chain seq x y z
N MET A 1 27.93 -6.74 26.59
CA MET A 1 27.13 -7.58 25.68
C MET A 1 26.62 -6.69 24.58
N TYR A 2 27.11 -6.85 23.36
CA TYR A 2 26.68 -6.04 22.21
C TYR A 2 25.35 -6.64 21.73
N GLN A 3 24.25 -5.95 21.90
CA GLN A 3 22.96 -6.33 21.33
C GLN A 3 22.95 -5.81 19.89
N PRO A 4 22.85 -6.66 18.87
CA PRO A 4 22.79 -6.18 17.49
C PRO A 4 21.54 -5.32 17.33
N ALA A 5 21.71 -4.13 16.73
CA ALA A 5 20.61 -3.28 16.39
C ALA A 5 19.62 -4.03 15.49
N ALA A 6 18.33 -3.80 15.69
CA ALA A 6 17.29 -4.35 14.82
C ALA A 6 17.59 -3.98 13.36
N PRO A 7 17.36 -4.87 12.40
CA PRO A 7 17.63 -4.59 11.00
C PRO A 7 16.75 -3.44 10.51
N SER A 8 17.40 -2.37 10.03
CA SER A 8 16.73 -1.22 9.45
C SER A 8 16.01 -1.61 8.15
N PRO A 9 14.89 -0.94 7.80
CA PRO A 9 14.27 -1.10 6.49
C PRO A 9 15.25 -0.77 5.36
N HIS A 10 15.20 -1.53 4.29
CA HIS A 10 16.01 -1.28 3.10
C HIS A 10 15.19 -0.56 2.04
N LEU A 11 15.72 0.54 1.52
CA LEU A 11 15.16 1.27 0.39
C LEU A 11 15.63 0.61 -0.91
N THR A 12 14.68 0.19 -1.71
CA THR A 12 14.90 -0.16 -3.12
C THR A 12 14.23 0.92 -3.96
N ALA A 13 15.03 1.67 -4.71
CA ALA A 13 14.58 2.76 -5.57
C ALA A 13 14.55 2.23 -7.02
N ASP A 14 13.45 1.59 -7.40
CA ASP A 14 13.13 1.19 -8.76
C ASP A 14 11.62 1.29 -8.96
N LEU A 15 11.19 1.47 -10.20
CA LEU A 15 9.77 1.50 -10.55
C LEU A 15 9.19 0.09 -10.35
N PHE A 16 8.52 -0.13 -9.23
CA PHE A 16 7.89 -1.43 -8.94
C PHE A 16 6.51 -1.52 -9.55
N SER A 17 6.30 -2.58 -10.32
CA SER A 17 4.99 -2.98 -10.81
C SER A 17 4.59 -4.29 -10.15
N VAL A 18 3.43 -4.31 -9.52
CA VAL A 18 2.82 -5.52 -8.98
C VAL A 18 1.52 -5.75 -9.71
N LEU A 19 1.32 -6.97 -10.15
CA LEU A 19 0.10 -7.42 -10.78
C LEU A 19 -0.63 -8.36 -9.81
N LEU A 20 -1.86 -8.03 -9.48
CA LEU A 20 -2.73 -8.86 -8.68
C LEU A 20 -3.96 -9.27 -9.50
N LEU A 21 -4.33 -10.52 -9.39
CA LEU A 21 -5.51 -11.08 -10.02
C LEU A 21 -6.55 -11.42 -8.94
N CYS A 22 -7.75 -10.88 -9.07
CA CYS A 22 -8.89 -11.19 -8.21
C CYS A 22 -10.07 -11.66 -9.06
N LEU A 23 -10.90 -12.53 -8.51
CA LEU A 23 -12.16 -12.92 -9.13
C LEU A 23 -13.27 -12.04 -8.56
N ALA A 24 -13.99 -11.36 -9.45
CA ALA A 24 -15.23 -10.69 -9.13
C ALA A 24 -16.29 -11.15 -10.14
N ASP A 25 -17.41 -11.62 -9.67
CA ASP A 25 -18.53 -12.14 -10.49
C ASP A 25 -18.12 -13.14 -11.58
N GLY A 26 -17.13 -14.00 -11.27
CA GLY A 26 -16.58 -14.97 -12.21
C GLY A 26 -15.57 -14.40 -13.21
N ASN A 27 -15.30 -13.09 -13.16
CA ASN A 27 -14.30 -12.44 -14.00
C ASN A 27 -13.01 -12.25 -13.23
N LEU A 28 -11.88 -12.34 -13.98
CA LEU A 28 -10.56 -12.11 -13.44
C LEU A 28 -10.24 -10.62 -13.54
N LEU A 29 -10.14 -9.94 -12.38
CA LEU A 29 -9.70 -8.56 -12.32
C LEU A 29 -8.19 -8.49 -12.14
N VAL A 30 -7.55 -7.68 -12.96
CA VAL A 30 -6.12 -7.44 -12.93
C VAL A 30 -5.83 -6.06 -12.35
N PHE A 31 -5.07 -6.02 -11.26
CA PHE A 31 -4.61 -4.78 -10.65
C PHE A 31 -3.10 -4.63 -10.89
N THR A 32 -2.71 -3.55 -11.53
CA THR A 32 -1.30 -3.21 -11.71
C THR A 32 -1.01 -1.91 -10.95
N ALA A 33 -0.10 -1.98 -10.00
CA ALA A 33 0.34 -0.81 -9.24
C ALA A 33 1.79 -0.49 -9.57
N HIS A 34 2.04 0.79 -9.85
CA HIS A 34 3.38 1.33 -10.02
C HIS A 34 3.67 2.27 -8.85
N VAL A 35 4.79 2.04 -8.18
CA VAL A 35 5.29 2.87 -7.08
C VAL A 35 6.73 3.28 -7.35
N ASP A 36 7.12 4.46 -6.87
CA ASP A 36 8.46 5.01 -7.16
C ASP A 36 9.54 4.33 -6.33
N SER A 37 9.20 3.95 -5.10
CA SER A 37 10.10 3.19 -4.25
C SER A 37 9.36 2.41 -3.17
N VAL A 38 10.01 1.37 -2.67
CA VAL A 38 9.48 0.53 -1.58
C VAL A 38 10.55 0.40 -0.50
N LEU A 39 10.20 0.74 0.73
CA LEU A 39 10.94 0.28 1.90
C LEU A 39 10.47 -1.14 2.20
N THR A 40 11.42 -2.03 2.40
CA THR A 40 11.16 -3.42 2.75
C THR A 40 11.76 -3.76 4.10
N SER A 41 11.14 -4.71 4.80
CA SER A 41 11.60 -5.20 6.09
C SER A 41 11.77 -6.71 6.10
N LYS A 42 12.55 -7.20 7.04
CA LYS A 42 12.74 -8.63 7.26
C LYS A 42 11.48 -9.25 7.84
N GLU A 43 10.88 -8.60 8.82
CA GLU A 43 9.66 -9.03 9.46
C GLU A 43 8.46 -8.21 8.93
N PRO A 44 7.24 -8.77 8.92
CA PRO A 44 6.05 -8.03 8.53
C PRO A 44 5.75 -6.93 9.53
N LEU A 45 5.05 -5.89 9.08
CA LEU A 45 4.42 -4.94 10.00
C LEU A 45 3.34 -5.66 10.80
N GLY A 46 3.25 -5.32 12.08
CA GLY A 46 2.14 -5.77 12.91
C GLY A 46 0.81 -5.22 12.41
N ALA A 47 -0.29 -5.91 12.74
CA ALA A 47 -1.63 -5.43 12.45
C ALA A 47 -1.87 -4.06 13.10
N PHE A 48 -2.56 -3.16 12.39
CA PHE A 48 -2.90 -1.82 12.88
C PHE A 48 -4.17 -1.82 13.74
N CYS A 49 -5.04 -2.81 13.56
CA CYS A 49 -6.21 -3.02 14.39
C CYS A 49 -6.41 -4.50 14.71
N SER A 50 -7.10 -4.75 15.80
CA SER A 50 -7.39 -6.09 16.28
C SER A 50 -8.48 -6.79 15.43
N PRO A 51 -8.58 -8.13 15.50
CA PRO A 51 -9.68 -8.87 14.86
C PRO A 51 -11.08 -8.42 15.32
N GLU A 52 -11.21 -8.00 16.59
CA GLU A 52 -12.45 -7.48 17.14
C GLU A 52 -12.85 -6.16 16.48
N GLU A 53 -11.89 -5.24 16.29
CA GLU A 53 -12.12 -3.98 15.60
C GLU A 53 -12.49 -4.21 14.12
N VAL A 54 -11.82 -5.14 13.44
CA VAL A 54 -12.19 -5.52 12.06
C VAL A 54 -13.62 -6.06 12.02
N LYS A 55 -13.99 -6.95 12.96
CA LYS A 55 -15.32 -7.52 13.05
C LYS A 55 -16.39 -6.46 13.33
N ALA A 56 -16.09 -5.45 14.11
CA ALA A 56 -17.00 -4.35 14.41
C ALA A 56 -17.41 -3.53 13.16
N THR A 57 -16.63 -3.61 12.07
CA THR A 57 -16.92 -2.94 10.80
C THR A 57 -17.65 -3.84 9.81
N ALA A 58 -18.03 -5.07 10.17
CA ALA A 58 -18.60 -6.04 9.25
C ALA A 58 -19.91 -5.53 8.61
N ASP A 59 -20.74 -4.85 9.39
CA ASP A 59 -22.03 -4.31 8.94
C ASP A 59 -21.92 -2.92 8.30
N THR A 60 -20.69 -2.41 8.10
CA THR A 60 -20.50 -1.13 7.44
C THR A 60 -20.79 -1.26 5.97
N GLU A 61 -21.79 -0.53 5.49
CA GLU A 61 -22.08 -0.45 4.07
C GLU A 61 -20.94 0.26 3.34
N LEU A 62 -20.42 -0.37 2.28
CA LEU A 62 -19.50 0.26 1.37
C LEU A 62 -20.29 0.99 0.28
N PRO A 63 -19.79 2.16 -0.20
CA PRO A 63 -20.43 2.82 -1.32
C PRO A 63 -20.37 1.92 -2.56
N ASP A 64 -21.44 1.95 -3.35
CA ASP A 64 -21.46 1.26 -4.64
C ASP A 64 -20.27 1.67 -5.49
N LEU A 65 -19.50 0.68 -5.92
CA LEU A 65 -18.43 0.92 -6.86
C LEU A 65 -19.03 1.27 -8.22
N TYR A 66 -18.47 2.27 -8.88
CA TYR A 66 -18.79 2.52 -10.27
C TYR A 66 -18.54 1.23 -11.05
N PRO A 67 -19.48 0.82 -11.92
CA PRO A 67 -19.28 -0.36 -12.76
C PRO A 67 -17.96 -0.20 -13.52
N ALA A 68 -17.18 -1.25 -13.55
CA ALA A 68 -15.94 -1.29 -14.32
C ALA A 68 -16.26 -0.88 -15.76
N LYS A 69 -15.47 0.04 -16.32
CA LYS A 69 -15.67 0.45 -17.70
C LYS A 69 -15.47 -0.77 -18.60
N TYR A 70 -16.26 -0.87 -19.66
CA TYR A 70 -16.15 -1.92 -20.69
C TYR A 70 -14.77 -1.99 -21.37
N THR A 71 -13.91 -0.97 -21.16
CA THR A 71 -12.51 -0.94 -21.63
C THR A 71 -11.55 -1.69 -20.71
N LEU A 72 -11.98 -2.18 -19.54
CA LEU A 72 -11.19 -3.08 -18.74
C LEU A 72 -11.22 -4.45 -19.40
N GLU A 73 -10.04 -4.94 -19.79
CA GLU A 73 -9.89 -6.31 -20.25
C GLU A 73 -10.08 -7.24 -19.05
N LEU A 74 -11.14 -8.04 -19.11
CA LEU A 74 -11.44 -9.07 -18.13
C LEU A 74 -11.05 -10.40 -18.72
N GLU A 75 -10.04 -11.05 -18.15
CA GLU A 75 -9.62 -12.38 -18.56
C GLU A 75 -10.33 -13.42 -17.69
N SER A 76 -11.08 -14.30 -18.32
CA SER A 76 -11.72 -15.44 -17.64
C SER A 76 -10.72 -16.56 -17.29
N ARG A 77 -9.50 -16.47 -17.77
CA ARG A 77 -8.47 -17.47 -17.63
C ARG A 77 -7.22 -16.87 -17.00
N ASN A 78 -6.78 -17.44 -15.89
CA ASN A 78 -5.52 -17.02 -15.28
C ASN A 78 -4.35 -17.50 -16.16
N ILE A 79 -3.71 -16.54 -16.87
CA ILE A 79 -2.52 -16.75 -17.69
C ILE A 79 -1.24 -16.31 -16.98
N TYR A 80 -1.34 -15.75 -15.79
CA TYR A 80 -0.20 -15.21 -15.05
C TYR A 80 0.28 -16.21 -13.99
N LYS A 81 1.60 -16.21 -13.79
CA LYS A 81 2.22 -16.99 -12.73
C LYS A 81 2.22 -16.18 -11.45
N MET A 82 1.35 -16.53 -10.51
CA MET A 82 1.13 -15.76 -9.28
C MET A 82 2.35 -15.64 -8.38
N ASP A 83 3.25 -16.61 -8.43
CA ASP A 83 4.50 -16.63 -7.67
C ASP A 83 5.58 -15.70 -8.24
N GLU A 84 5.42 -15.26 -9.49
CA GLU A 84 6.33 -14.32 -10.16
C GLU A 84 5.84 -12.86 -10.08
N LEU A 85 4.63 -12.62 -9.57
CA LEU A 85 4.00 -11.30 -9.59
C LEU A 85 4.42 -10.39 -8.44
N TYR A 86 5.02 -10.93 -7.39
CA TYR A 86 5.52 -10.13 -6.30
C TYR A 86 6.97 -9.68 -6.57
N PRO A 87 7.26 -8.36 -6.51
CA PRO A 87 8.51 -7.80 -7.04
C PRO A 87 9.75 -8.14 -6.21
N MET A 88 9.58 -8.62 -4.97
CA MET A 88 10.72 -8.93 -4.11
C MET A 88 11.26 -10.32 -4.41
N PRO A 89 12.56 -10.46 -4.76
CA PRO A 89 13.18 -11.76 -4.95
C PRO A 89 13.03 -12.63 -3.70
N ARG A 90 12.66 -13.89 -3.86
CA ARG A 90 12.55 -14.86 -2.74
C ARG A 90 13.85 -15.05 -1.98
N THR A 91 14.98 -14.71 -2.61
CA THR A 91 16.33 -14.76 -2.00
C THR A 91 16.67 -13.52 -1.19
N SER A 92 15.85 -12.44 -1.27
CA SER A 92 16.04 -11.25 -0.47
C SER A 92 15.75 -11.55 1.01
N GLY A 93 16.61 -11.08 1.89
CA GLY A 93 16.38 -11.16 3.35
C GLY A 93 15.22 -10.27 3.83
N ASN A 94 14.84 -9.28 3.00
CA ASN A 94 13.78 -8.29 3.31
C ASN A 94 12.66 -8.45 2.29
N GLN A 95 11.69 -9.29 2.60
CA GLN A 95 10.63 -9.66 1.67
C GLN A 95 9.27 -9.01 1.96
N HIS A 96 9.14 -8.34 3.11
CA HIS A 96 7.88 -7.72 3.48
C HIS A 96 7.82 -6.27 3.00
N PRO A 97 6.74 -5.83 2.32
CA PRO A 97 6.53 -4.44 2.02
C PRO A 97 6.29 -3.69 3.33
N HIS A 98 7.08 -2.66 3.57
CA HIS A 98 6.96 -1.84 4.77
C HIS A 98 6.28 -0.51 4.44
N THR A 99 6.89 0.30 3.57
CA THR A 99 6.33 1.59 3.17
C THR A 99 6.50 1.79 1.66
N LEU A 100 5.41 2.07 0.99
CA LEU A 100 5.37 2.43 -0.41
C LEU A 100 5.50 3.94 -0.56
N HIS A 101 6.16 4.41 -1.62
CA HIS A 101 6.21 5.82 -1.99
C HIS A 101 5.61 6.00 -3.39
N VAL A 102 4.57 6.82 -3.48
CA VAL A 102 3.86 7.14 -4.73
C VAL A 102 3.94 8.64 -4.97
N THR A 103 4.58 9.05 -6.04
CA THR A 103 4.76 10.46 -6.39
C THR A 103 3.96 10.82 -7.64
N HIS A 104 3.41 12.03 -7.66
CA HIS A 104 2.65 12.58 -8.78
C HIS A 104 3.25 13.92 -9.22
N PRO A 105 4.52 13.97 -9.69
CA PRO A 105 5.24 15.22 -9.87
C PRO A 105 4.72 16.09 -11.03
N TYR A 106 3.99 15.48 -11.99
CA TYR A 106 3.57 16.16 -13.22
C TYR A 106 2.06 16.16 -13.44
N ASP A 107 1.29 15.60 -12.50
CA ASP A 107 -0.15 15.42 -12.66
C ASP A 107 -0.95 16.61 -12.13
N TYR A 108 -0.87 17.75 -12.83
CA TYR A 108 -1.71 18.93 -12.55
C TYR A 108 -3.21 18.66 -12.69
N PHE A 109 -3.58 17.54 -13.32
CA PHE A 109 -4.98 17.19 -13.60
C PHE A 109 -5.59 16.21 -12.57
N TRP A 110 -4.82 15.73 -11.62
CA TRP A 110 -5.30 14.77 -10.62
C TRP A 110 -5.83 15.49 -9.39
N PHE A 111 -7.10 15.21 -9.07
CA PHE A 111 -7.68 15.69 -7.82
C PHE A 111 -7.04 14.97 -6.62
N PRO A 112 -7.02 15.60 -5.43
CA PRO A 112 -6.46 14.98 -4.22
C PRO A 112 -7.05 13.61 -3.91
N GLN A 113 -8.35 13.42 -4.16
CA GLN A 113 -9.05 12.14 -3.97
C GLN A 113 -8.55 11.04 -4.91
N GLN A 114 -8.16 11.40 -6.13
CA GLN A 114 -7.60 10.44 -7.10
C GLN A 114 -6.18 10.01 -6.69
N LYS A 115 -5.37 10.94 -6.19
CA LYS A 115 -4.04 10.63 -5.64
C LYS A 115 -4.14 9.66 -4.45
N LEU A 116 -5.08 9.93 -3.54
CA LEU A 116 -5.38 9.05 -2.40
C LEU A 116 -5.87 7.68 -2.87
N ALA A 117 -6.82 7.62 -3.80
CA ALA A 117 -7.35 6.37 -4.33
C ALA A 117 -6.25 5.51 -4.97
N ARG A 118 -5.32 6.13 -5.71
CA ARG A 118 -4.16 5.42 -6.27
C ARG A 118 -3.23 4.87 -5.19
N ALA A 119 -2.99 5.61 -4.12
CA ALA A 119 -2.19 5.15 -2.99
C ALA A 119 -2.85 3.96 -2.28
N ILE A 120 -4.17 4.00 -2.06
CA ILE A 120 -4.93 2.89 -1.48
C ILE A 120 -4.85 1.66 -2.39
N LEU A 121 -5.03 1.83 -3.71
CA LEU A 121 -4.93 0.75 -4.67
C LEU A 121 -3.53 0.13 -4.70
N ALA A 122 -2.47 0.94 -4.61
CA ALA A 122 -1.11 0.45 -4.51
C ALA A 122 -0.91 -0.40 -3.25
N CYS A 123 -1.37 0.08 -2.08
CA CYS A 123 -1.30 -0.67 -0.84
C CYS A 123 -2.05 -2.01 -0.92
N PHE A 124 -3.29 -1.99 -1.45
CA PHE A 124 -4.06 -3.21 -1.68
C PHE A 124 -3.28 -4.20 -2.56
N THR A 125 -2.78 -3.74 -3.71
CA THR A 125 -2.10 -4.59 -4.68
C THR A 125 -0.85 -5.24 -4.08
N PHE A 126 -0.01 -4.47 -3.37
CA PHE A 126 1.20 -4.99 -2.71
C PHE A 126 0.87 -5.94 -1.55
N ALA A 127 -0.08 -5.57 -0.68
CA ALA A 127 -0.49 -6.40 0.43
C ALA A 127 -1.11 -7.72 -0.05
N ALA A 128 -1.95 -7.67 -1.06
CA ALA A 128 -2.62 -8.82 -1.64
C ALA A 128 -1.66 -9.76 -2.39
N ALA A 129 -0.72 -9.21 -3.16
CA ALA A 129 0.33 -10.01 -3.80
C ALA A 129 1.22 -10.70 -2.74
N ARG A 130 1.56 -10.00 -1.65
CA ARG A 130 2.32 -10.58 -0.55
C ARG A 130 1.53 -11.65 0.18
N ALA A 131 0.25 -11.43 0.47
CA ALA A 131 -0.61 -12.43 1.10
C ALA A 131 -0.65 -13.73 0.28
N ARG A 132 -0.82 -13.64 -1.02
CA ARG A 132 -0.80 -14.81 -1.91
C ARG A 132 0.55 -15.50 -2.01
N GLN A 133 1.64 -14.74 -1.96
CA GLN A 133 2.98 -15.31 -1.90
C GLN A 133 3.21 -16.09 -0.60
N LEU A 134 2.67 -15.61 0.53
CA LEU A 134 2.83 -16.25 1.84
C LEU A 134 1.90 -17.45 2.03
N TYR A 135 0.66 -17.33 1.61
CA TYR A 135 -0.41 -18.26 1.97
C TYR A 135 -0.96 -19.07 0.78
N GLY A 136 -0.47 -18.79 -0.42
CA GLY A 136 -0.86 -19.49 -1.66
C GLY A 136 -1.74 -18.66 -2.58
N ALA A 137 -1.73 -19.02 -3.88
CA ALA A 137 -2.39 -18.28 -4.94
C ALA A 137 -3.92 -18.17 -4.78
N ASP A 138 -4.54 -19.17 -4.16
CA ASP A 138 -6.01 -19.26 -3.97
C ASP A 138 -6.47 -18.59 -2.68
N THR A 139 -5.58 -17.91 -1.95
CA THR A 139 -5.93 -17.22 -0.71
C THR A 139 -6.98 -16.16 -0.96
N VAL A 140 -8.10 -16.25 -0.26
CA VAL A 140 -9.18 -15.28 -0.24
C VAL A 140 -9.17 -14.48 1.06
N THR A 141 -9.02 -15.16 2.19
CA THR A 141 -8.86 -14.52 3.50
C THR A 141 -7.55 -15.01 4.09
N PRO A 142 -6.54 -14.14 4.23
CA PRO A 142 -5.27 -14.54 4.81
C PRO A 142 -5.45 -14.90 6.28
N PRO A 143 -4.72 -15.91 6.80
CA PRO A 143 -4.77 -16.30 8.22
C PRO A 143 -4.36 -15.17 9.16
N GLU A 144 -3.43 -14.34 8.72
CA GLU A 144 -2.99 -13.14 9.41
C GLU A 144 -3.11 -11.93 8.46
N PRO A 145 -3.53 -10.77 8.96
CA PRO A 145 -3.63 -9.58 8.13
C PRO A 145 -2.26 -9.14 7.61
N VAL A 146 -2.25 -8.56 6.41
CA VAL A 146 -1.03 -7.99 5.84
C VAL A 146 -1.11 -6.47 5.91
N ALA A 147 -0.21 -5.89 6.71
CA ALA A 147 -0.12 -4.46 6.92
C ALA A 147 0.93 -3.83 5.99
N VAL A 148 0.60 -2.68 5.42
CA VAL A 148 1.48 -1.88 4.54
C VAL A 148 1.25 -0.41 4.82
N GLN A 149 2.28 0.39 4.72
CA GLN A 149 2.19 1.85 4.81
C GLN A 149 2.45 2.48 3.44
N CYS A 150 1.96 3.70 3.25
CA CYS A 150 2.24 4.45 2.03
C CYS A 150 2.38 5.95 2.30
N THR A 151 3.27 6.58 1.56
CA THR A 151 3.27 8.03 1.38
C THR A 151 2.90 8.35 -0.05
N PHE A 152 2.04 9.33 -0.25
CA PHE A 152 1.70 9.84 -1.57
C PHE A 152 1.92 11.35 -1.62
N SER A 153 2.46 11.84 -2.75
CA SER A 153 2.96 13.21 -2.81
C SER A 153 2.88 13.80 -4.22
N ASP A 154 2.77 15.11 -4.28
CA ASP A 154 3.04 15.91 -5.48
C ASP A 154 4.37 16.67 -5.39
N VAL A 155 5.30 16.17 -4.57
CA VAL A 155 6.62 16.73 -4.27
C VAL A 155 6.58 17.83 -3.20
N LYS A 156 5.50 18.59 -3.09
CA LYS A 156 5.33 19.62 -2.06
C LYS A 156 4.48 19.12 -0.90
N SER A 157 3.32 18.58 -1.22
CA SER A 157 2.34 18.07 -0.26
C SER A 157 2.46 16.57 -0.11
N PHE A 158 2.46 16.08 1.13
CA PHE A 158 2.61 14.67 1.46
C PHE A 158 1.44 14.17 2.27
N GLY A 159 0.78 13.14 1.78
CA GLY A 159 -0.20 12.37 2.53
C GLY A 159 0.40 11.05 3.00
N PHE A 160 -0.15 10.55 4.09
CA PHE A 160 0.32 9.35 4.79
C PHE A 160 -0.84 8.37 4.94
N LEU A 161 -0.56 7.09 4.79
CA LEU A 161 -1.57 6.06 4.80
C LEU A 161 -1.05 4.81 5.49
N ALA A 162 -1.86 4.24 6.36
CA ALA A 162 -1.71 2.89 6.88
C ALA A 162 -2.83 2.03 6.31
N TYR A 163 -2.50 0.84 5.83
CA TYR A 163 -3.42 -0.07 5.19
C TYR A 163 -3.29 -1.47 5.78
N GLN A 164 -4.42 -2.09 6.12
CA GLN A 164 -4.48 -3.47 6.59
C GLN A 164 -5.38 -4.30 5.70
N LEU A 165 -4.78 -5.29 5.04
CA LEU A 165 -5.48 -6.28 4.25
C LEU A 165 -6.00 -7.39 5.16
N ASN A 166 -7.31 -7.53 5.23
CA ASN A 166 -8.01 -8.60 5.96
C ASN A 166 -8.65 -9.62 5.00
N THR A 167 -8.94 -9.19 3.76
CA THR A 167 -9.57 -10.05 2.76
C THR A 167 -9.18 -9.65 1.33
N LEU A 168 -9.15 -10.63 0.44
CA LEU A 168 -9.08 -10.45 -1.01
C LEU A 168 -10.42 -10.70 -1.69
N ASP A 169 -11.46 -10.98 -0.92
CA ASP A 169 -12.80 -11.11 -1.44
C ASP A 169 -13.37 -9.73 -1.77
N LEU A 170 -13.52 -9.47 -3.06
CA LEU A 170 -14.03 -8.19 -3.58
C LEU A 170 -15.53 -8.25 -3.90
N ARG A 171 -16.19 -9.39 -3.59
CA ARG A 171 -17.65 -9.46 -3.71
C ARG A 171 -18.30 -8.57 -2.68
N GLU A 172 -19.46 -8.05 -3.04
CA GLU A 172 -20.25 -7.25 -2.14
C GLU A 172 -20.55 -8.01 -0.84
N ASP A 173 -20.51 -7.30 0.25
CA ASP A 173 -21.05 -7.70 1.55
C ASP A 173 -20.52 -9.02 2.14
N ASN A 174 -19.21 -9.26 1.99
CA ASN A 174 -18.56 -10.43 2.59
C ASN A 174 -18.40 -10.35 4.13
N GLY A 175 -18.84 -9.27 4.76
CA GLY A 175 -18.72 -9.01 6.21
C GLY A 175 -17.32 -8.59 6.67
N ILE A 176 -16.26 -9.00 6.00
CA ILE A 176 -14.87 -8.64 6.33
C ILE A 176 -14.47 -7.44 5.49
N LYS A 177 -13.93 -6.39 6.14
CA LYS A 177 -13.47 -5.17 5.47
C LYS A 177 -11.98 -4.99 5.63
N ASN A 178 -11.31 -4.55 4.55
CA ASN A 178 -9.97 -4.01 4.64
C ASN A 178 -10.02 -2.63 5.29
N GLN A 179 -8.99 -2.30 6.06
CA GLN A 179 -8.96 -1.07 6.84
C GLN A 179 -7.92 -0.11 6.29
N VAL A 180 -8.26 1.18 6.29
CA VAL A 180 -7.36 2.24 5.85
C VAL A 180 -7.46 3.44 6.79
N TRP A 181 -6.30 3.96 7.18
CA TRP A 181 -6.16 5.19 7.96
C TRP A 181 -5.38 6.18 7.12
N VAL A 182 -5.88 7.39 7.04
CA VAL A 182 -5.30 8.46 6.22
C VAL A 182 -5.00 9.66 7.08
N ASP A 183 -3.82 10.22 6.93
CA ASP A 183 -3.37 11.44 7.61
C ASP A 183 -2.76 12.42 6.60
N GLY A 184 -3.07 13.70 6.73
CA GLY A 184 -2.67 14.75 5.79
C GLY A 184 -3.67 15.03 4.68
N PRO A 185 -3.26 15.65 3.57
CA PRO A 185 -1.87 15.99 3.25
C PRO A 185 -1.29 17.16 4.06
N TYR A 186 0.03 17.18 4.20
CA TYR A 186 0.80 18.26 4.83
C TYR A 186 1.86 18.77 3.85
N ASP A 187 1.98 20.08 3.72
CA ASP A 187 3.07 20.67 2.95
C ASP A 187 4.40 20.48 3.68
N LEU A 188 5.43 20.06 2.96
CA LEU A 188 6.77 19.88 3.49
C LEU A 188 7.51 21.22 3.60
N TYR A 189 7.16 22.16 2.74
CA TYR A 189 7.74 23.52 2.69
C TYR A 189 6.70 24.49 2.14
N GLU A 190 6.86 25.78 2.45
CA GLU A 190 5.97 26.85 1.97
C GLU A 190 6.26 27.22 0.52
N SER A 191 7.54 27.49 0.23
CA SER A 191 7.99 27.89 -1.09
C SER A 191 9.31 27.25 -1.50
N CYS A 192 9.54 27.15 -2.80
CA CYS A 192 10.79 26.70 -3.37
C CYS A 192 11.14 27.60 -4.56
N ASN A 193 12.31 28.24 -4.53
CA ASN A 193 12.81 28.99 -5.64
C ASN A 193 14.29 28.68 -5.92
N HIS A 194 14.76 29.05 -7.10
CA HIS A 194 16.10 28.71 -7.55
C HIS A 194 17.22 29.42 -6.75
N GLU A 195 16.94 30.60 -6.20
CA GLU A 195 17.93 31.41 -5.52
C GLU A 195 18.07 31.07 -4.03
N THR A 196 16.94 30.91 -3.33
CA THR A 196 16.92 30.69 -1.88
C THR A 196 16.69 29.24 -1.50
N GLY A 197 16.30 28.38 -2.47
CA GLY A 197 15.98 26.97 -2.21
C GLY A 197 14.61 26.78 -1.56
N LEU A 198 14.53 25.84 -0.62
CA LEU A 198 13.33 25.54 0.14
C LEU A 198 13.19 26.46 1.34
N GLU A 199 12.04 27.10 1.48
CA GLU A 199 11.69 27.97 2.59
C GLU A 199 10.45 27.45 3.34
N GLY A 200 10.35 27.72 4.63
CA GLY A 200 9.21 27.35 5.43
C GLY A 200 9.07 25.84 5.64
N PHE A 201 10.16 25.17 6.01
CA PHE A 201 10.14 23.73 6.28
C PHE A 201 9.11 23.35 7.36
N SER A 202 8.27 22.36 7.06
CA SER A 202 7.24 21.83 7.96
C SER A 202 7.77 20.66 8.78
N PRO A 203 7.93 20.80 10.09
CA PRO A 203 8.33 19.68 10.94
C PRO A 203 7.27 18.58 11.02
N ILE A 204 6.01 18.90 10.79
CA ILE A 204 4.89 17.95 10.89
C ILE A 204 5.03 16.85 9.83
N ALA A 205 5.22 17.24 8.56
CA ALA A 205 5.42 16.29 7.47
C ALA A 205 6.62 15.37 7.76
N PHE A 206 7.74 15.93 8.20
CA PHE A 206 8.92 15.16 8.56
C PHE A 206 8.69 14.19 9.73
N GLN A 207 7.95 14.62 10.75
CA GLN A 207 7.60 13.76 11.89
C GLN A 207 6.75 12.55 11.46
N ARG A 208 5.84 12.74 10.50
CA ARG A 208 5.04 11.65 9.93
C ARG A 208 5.90 10.65 9.14
N PHE A 209 6.83 11.13 8.32
CA PHE A 209 7.82 10.26 7.67
C PHE A 209 8.61 9.44 8.69
N LEU A 210 9.11 10.09 9.73
CA LEU A 210 9.88 9.43 10.77
C LEU A 210 9.04 8.40 11.54
N ALA A 211 7.76 8.67 11.77
CA ALA A 211 6.84 7.74 12.42
C ALA A 211 6.64 6.48 11.55
N LEU A 212 6.37 6.64 10.26
CA LEU A 212 6.25 5.51 9.34
C LEU A 212 7.55 4.69 9.26
N TYR A 213 8.69 5.38 9.15
CA TYR A 213 10.00 4.71 9.07
C TYR A 213 10.31 3.88 10.33
N LYS A 214 9.94 4.40 11.50
CA LYS A 214 10.19 3.72 12.79
C LYS A 214 9.18 2.65 13.14
N ASN A 215 8.03 2.62 12.49
CA ASN A 215 7.02 1.61 12.75
C ASN A 215 7.59 0.21 12.45
N GLY A 216 7.39 -0.73 13.35
CA GLY A 216 7.93 -2.09 13.23
C GLY A 216 9.43 -2.23 13.52
N LEU A 217 10.16 -1.13 13.81
CA LEU A 217 11.49 -1.24 14.39
C LEU A 217 11.35 -1.64 15.85
N ALA A 218 12.08 -2.68 16.27
CA ALA A 218 12.18 -3.02 17.68
C ALA A 218 12.79 -1.82 18.44
N ALA A 219 12.16 -1.43 19.53
CA ALA A 219 12.64 -0.36 20.42
C ALA A 219 13.96 -0.77 21.13
#